data_35887b373bb4c146744f82e37fe34550
#
_entry.id   35887b373bb4c146744f82e37fe34550
#
_cell.length_a   1.000
_cell.length_b   1.000
_cell.length_c   1.000
_cell.angle_alpha   90.00
_cell.angle_beta   90.00
_cell.angle_gamma   90.00
#
_symmetry.space_group_name_H-M   'P 1'
#
loop_
_entity.id
_entity.type
_entity.pdbx_description
1 polymer ?
#
loop_
_entity_poly.entity_id
_entity_poly.type
_entity_poly.pdbx_seq_one_letter_code
_entity_poly.pdbx_strand_id
1 'polypeptide(L)' 'MSDANNGMSASELTELTGARWVKSSYSGPTGGNCVEVALLVGGQVAVRNSRHPSGPALMFSAGEWDAFIGGARDGQFG' A
#
# COMPACT_ATOMS: atom_id res chain seq x y z
N MET A 1 13.45 13.15 6.39
CA MET A 1 13.16 13.06 5.90
C MET A 1 12.29 13.23 5.24
N SER A 2 12.23 13.00 4.91
CA SER A 2 11.45 13.53 3.99
C SER A 2 10.19 12.85 3.68
N ASP A 3 9.17 13.55 3.66
CA ASP A 3 7.89 13.01 3.30
C ASP A 3 7.66 12.99 1.81
N ALA A 4 8.68 13.27 1.06
CA ALA A 4 8.55 13.39 -0.38
C ALA A 4 8.06 12.10 -1.04
N ASN A 5 8.30 10.97 -0.40
CA ASN A 5 7.95 9.68 -1.00
C ASN A 5 6.48 9.32 -0.87
N ASN A 6 5.72 10.05 -0.07
CA ASN A 6 4.34 9.68 0.17
C ASN A 6 3.45 9.87 -1.05
N GLY A 7 3.90 10.63 -2.02
CA GLY A 7 3.11 10.90 -3.20
C GLY A 7 3.64 10.28 -4.48
N MET A 8 4.54 9.30 -4.40
CA MET A 8 5.03 8.64 -5.61
C MET A 8 3.90 7.92 -6.32
N SER A 9 3.94 7.89 -7.65
CA SER A 9 2.98 7.11 -8.39
C SER A 9 3.28 5.62 -8.25
N ALA A 10 2.26 4.80 -8.36
CA ALA A 10 2.44 3.36 -8.28
C ALA A 10 3.34 2.84 -9.40
N SER A 11 3.27 3.45 -10.58
CA SER A 11 4.13 3.05 -11.70
C SER A 11 5.59 3.30 -11.40
N GLU A 12 5.89 4.45 -10.79
CA GLU A 12 7.27 4.77 -10.41
C GLU A 12 7.80 3.79 -9.39
N LEU A 13 6.98 3.43 -8.40
CA LEU A 13 7.39 2.45 -7.40
C LEU A 13 7.69 1.11 -8.02
N THR A 14 6.85 0.66 -8.93
CA THR A 14 7.03 -0.63 -9.59
C THR A 14 8.34 -0.64 -10.37
N GLU A 15 8.62 0.42 -11.11
CA GLU A 15 9.84 0.51 -11.89
C GLU A 15 11.09 0.52 -11.03
N LEU A 16 11.03 1.24 -9.91
CA LEU A 16 12.21 1.40 -9.08
C LEU A 16 12.50 0.20 -8.20
N THR A 17 11.47 -0.51 -7.77
CA THR A 17 11.63 -1.54 -6.74
C THR A 17 11.24 -2.93 -7.19
N GLY A 18 10.61 -3.08 -8.34
CA GLY A 18 10.05 -4.35 -8.74
C GLY A 18 8.93 -4.79 -7.82
N ALA A 19 8.16 -3.87 -7.32
CA ALA A 19 7.16 -4.12 -6.31
C ALA A 19 6.13 -5.14 -6.77
N ARG A 20 5.72 -6.00 -5.84
CA ARG A 20 4.68 -6.98 -6.07
C ARG A 20 3.44 -6.55 -5.29
N TRP A 21 2.37 -6.27 -6.01
CA TRP A 21 1.14 -5.75 -5.41
C TRP A 21 0.19 -6.89 -5.08
N VAL A 22 -0.36 -6.83 -3.87
CA VAL A 22 -1.25 -7.86 -3.36
C VAL A 22 -2.57 -7.22 -2.92
N LYS A 23 -3.67 -7.81 -3.34
CA LYS A 23 -5.01 -7.43 -2.90
C LYS A 23 -5.46 -8.33 -1.75
N SER A 24 -6.25 -7.78 -0.86
CA SER A 24 -6.92 -8.60 0.16
C SER A 24 -7.89 -9.57 -0.51
N SER A 25 -7.98 -10.78 0.01
CA SER A 25 -9.00 -11.73 -0.44
C SER A 25 -10.42 -11.24 -0.15
N TYR A 26 -10.56 -10.29 0.74
CA TYR A 26 -11.85 -9.68 1.07
C TYR A 26 -12.34 -8.73 -0.04
N SER A 27 -11.51 -8.43 -1.02
CA SER A 27 -11.91 -7.54 -2.13
C SER A 27 -13.00 -8.16 -2.99
N GLY A 28 -13.10 -9.48 -3.01
CA GLY A 28 -14.13 -10.18 -3.76
C GLY A 28 -13.78 -10.37 -5.23
N PRO A 29 -14.51 -11.27 -5.90
CA PRO A 29 -14.20 -11.64 -7.29
C PRO A 29 -14.51 -10.56 -8.30
N THR A 30 -15.38 -9.61 -7.97
CA THR A 30 -15.76 -8.57 -8.91
C THR A 30 -14.74 -7.44 -8.96
N GLY A 31 -13.79 -7.41 -8.01
CA GLY A 31 -12.79 -6.38 -7.97
C GLY A 31 -13.31 -5.00 -7.61
N GLY A 32 -14.46 -4.92 -6.94
CA GLY A 32 -15.05 -3.64 -6.58
C GLY A 32 -14.32 -2.92 -5.44
N ASN A 33 -13.62 -3.66 -4.60
CA ASN A 33 -12.93 -3.10 -3.44
C ASN A 33 -11.42 -3.24 -3.65
N CYS A 34 -10.81 -2.19 -4.17
CA CYS A 34 -9.54 -2.32 -4.85
C CYS A 34 -8.41 -1.59 -4.13
N VAL A 35 -8.04 -2.05 -2.94
CA VAL A 35 -6.83 -1.59 -2.27
C VAL A 35 -5.76 -2.64 -2.43
N GLU A 36 -4.58 -2.23 -2.89
CA GLU A 36 -3.43 -3.11 -3.05
C GLU A 36 -2.27 -2.64 -2.22
N VAL A 37 -1.49 -3.59 -1.73
CA VAL A 37 -0.35 -3.34 -0.85
C VAL A 37 0.87 -4.01 -1.44
N ALA A 38 2.00 -3.31 -1.42
CA ALA A 38 3.28 -3.88 -1.82
C ALA A 38 4.25 -3.79 -0.66
N LEU A 39 4.89 -4.91 -0.34
CA LEU A 39 5.96 -4.95 0.65
C LEU A 39 7.27 -4.72 -0.10
N LEU A 40 7.99 -3.68 0.31
CA LEU A 40 9.18 -3.25 -0.40
C LEU A 40 10.44 -3.66 0.35
N VAL A 41 11.55 -3.54 -0.33
CA VAL A 41 12.85 -3.78 0.28
C VAL A 41 13.04 -2.85 1.47
N GLY A 42 13.57 -3.37 2.57
CA GLY A 42 13.76 -2.57 3.77
C GLY A 42 12.55 -2.48 4.67
N GLY A 43 11.50 -3.22 4.37
CA GLY A 43 10.30 -3.26 5.21
C GLY A 43 9.32 -2.13 4.96
N GLN A 44 9.59 -1.24 4.04
CA GLN A 44 8.63 -0.21 3.67
C GLN A 44 7.43 -0.83 2.99
N VAL A 45 6.30 -0.12 3.06
CA VAL A 45 5.04 -0.59 2.49
C VAL A 45 4.44 0.50 1.64
N ALA A 46 3.94 0.12 0.46
CA ALA A 46 3.22 1.03 -0.42
C ALA A 46 1.76 0.59 -0.52
N VAL A 47 0.86 1.55 -0.57
CA VAL A 47 -0.59 1.28 -0.70
C VAL A 47 -1.12 2.09 -1.85
N ARG A 48 -1.92 1.46 -2.70
CA ARG A 48 -2.52 2.15 -3.85
C ARG A 48 -3.96 1.71 -4.05
N ASN A 49 -4.68 2.52 -4.82
CA ASN A 49 -5.99 2.16 -5.33
C ASN A 49 -5.79 1.45 -6.65
N SER A 50 -6.12 0.16 -6.73
CA SER A 50 -5.87 -0.61 -7.93
C SER A 50 -6.75 -0.23 -9.11
N ARG A 51 -7.79 0.56 -8.88
CA ARG A 51 -8.62 1.09 -9.97
C ARG A 51 -7.90 2.22 -10.72
N HIS A 52 -6.87 2.76 -10.12
CA HIS A 52 -6.05 3.82 -10.71
C HIS A 52 -4.58 3.45 -10.51
N PRO A 53 -4.10 2.39 -11.16
CA PRO A 53 -2.75 1.87 -10.88
C PRO A 53 -1.63 2.83 -11.24
N SER A 54 -1.89 3.78 -12.11
CA SER A 54 -0.89 4.82 -12.42
C SER A 54 -1.08 6.07 -11.56
N GLY A 55 -2.04 6.07 -10.65
CA GLY A 55 -2.22 7.16 -9.71
C GLY A 55 -1.20 7.12 -8.58
N PRO A 56 -1.35 7.99 -7.59
CA PRO A 56 -0.39 8.03 -6.49
C PRO A 56 -0.46 6.80 -5.61
N ALA A 57 0.67 6.45 -5.02
CA ALA A 57 0.75 5.44 -3.98
C ALA A 57 1.26 6.10 -2.72
N LEU A 58 0.74 5.68 -1.57
CA LEU A 58 1.21 6.16 -0.27
C LEU A 58 2.28 5.21 0.24
N MET A 59 3.31 5.79 0.84
CA MET A 59 4.41 4.99 1.38
C MET A 59 4.47 5.12 2.89
N PHE A 60 4.75 4.00 3.54
CA PHE A 60 4.84 3.93 4.99
C PHE A 60 6.09 3.19 5.40
N SER A 61 6.66 3.59 6.54
CA SER A 61 7.74 2.82 7.14
C SER A 61 7.20 1.51 7.70
N ALA A 62 8.08 0.57 7.98
CA ALA A 62 7.69 -0.68 8.59
C ALA A 62 6.96 -0.45 9.92
N GLY A 63 7.47 0.48 10.73
CA GLY A 63 6.85 0.78 12.02
C GLY A 63 5.46 1.41 11.88
N GLU A 64 5.31 2.32 10.93
CA GLU A 64 4.01 2.94 10.66
C GLU A 64 2.99 1.90 10.21
N TRP A 65 3.43 1.00 9.35
CA TRP A 65 2.54 -0.05 8.85
C TRP A 65 2.14 -1.01 9.98
N ASP A 66 3.10 -1.42 10.81
CA ASP A 66 2.81 -2.32 11.93
C ASP A 66 1.80 -1.70 12.89
N ALA A 67 1.95 -0.42 13.18
CA ALA A 67 1.01 0.28 14.06
C ALA A 67 -0.38 0.33 13.45
N PHE A 68 -0.46 0.59 12.14
CA PHE A 68 -1.74 0.60 11.45
C PHE A 68 -2.41 -0.77 11.49
N ILE A 69 -1.67 -1.81 11.16
CA ILE A 69 -2.21 -3.17 11.14
C ILE A 69 -2.68 -3.58 12.55
N GLY A 70 -1.90 -3.26 13.58
CA GLY A 70 -2.29 -3.56 14.96
C GLY A 70 -3.59 -2.88 15.33
N GLY A 71 -3.71 -1.59 15.01
CA GLY A 71 -4.94 -0.85 15.27
C GLY A 71 -6.13 -1.40 14.51
N ALA A 72 -5.92 -1.77 13.25
CA ALA A 72 -6.98 -2.33 12.42
C ALA A 72 -7.48 -3.66 12.98
N ARG A 73 -6.57 -4.52 13.44
CA ARG A 73 -6.94 -5.81 14.04
C ARG A 73 -7.75 -5.63 15.30
N ASP A 74 -7.47 -4.58 16.04
CA ASP A 74 -8.19 -4.27 17.28
C ASP A 74 -9.50 -3.53 17.04
N GLY A 75 -9.87 -3.30 15.81
CA GLY A 75 -11.12 -2.62 15.47
C GLY A 75 -11.10 -1.12 15.69
N GLN A 76 -9.92 -0.50 15.81
CA GLN A 76 -9.83 0.93 16.08
C GLN A 76 -10.30 1.79 14.91
N PHE A 77 -10.26 1.25 13.71
CA PHE A 77 -10.63 2.00 12.50
C PHE A 77 -11.89 1.46 11.82
N GLY A 78 -12.61 0.64 12.51
CA GLY A 78 -13.81 0.02 11.94
C GLY A 78 -14.11 -1.30 12.65
#